data_47e6684930a6159e752e521f5e3f05f5
#
_entry.id   47e6684930a6159e752e521f5e3f05f5
#
_cell.length_a   1.000
_cell.length_b   1.000
_cell.length_c   1.000
_cell.angle_alpha   90.00
_cell.angle_beta   90.00
_cell.angle_gamma   90.00
#
_symmetry.space_group_name_H-M   'P 1'
#
loop_
_entity.id
_entity.type
_entity.pdbx_description
1 polymer ?
#
loop_
_entity_poly.entity_id
_entity_poly.type
_entity_poly.pdbx_seq_one_letter_code
_entity_poly.pdbx_strand_id
1 'polypeptide(L)'
;MKGIQNGKIILPDQILTGYTLLYTDVIEDVVPDEAVPQNVELVDAQGGYVAPGLIDLHIHGYLGADVCDCQPEGICTIAKGIIANGVTGFLPTTMTVDKTVIRKALEVCRELKAESKKWNGAAILGCHAEGPFISEKKKGAQSAEYILKPDADFIREYGDVIKILTLAPETDTEDFSAIRQICAETDVVISMGHTDADYETAVKGVAAGVRHATHLFNAMSPLAHRAPGVVGAALNTDVTCELIVDTFHVLPCLYNMVWKMKGRKLCFITDCLSAGGLPMGEYVLGGKKVIYRDVVCRLEDGTVAGSVLKLNEGVWNAYQNSDIPLWECVNCASLNPANAIGIGKTKGSLEKGKDADIIITDEVFGVKQTIISGELRFEK
;
A
#
# COMPACT_ATOMS: atom_id res chain seq x y z
N MET A 1 -22.85 -11.97 17.34
CA MET A 1 -22.88 -11.72 15.90
C MET A 1 -23.45 -10.34 15.64
N LYS A 2 -22.81 -9.58 14.75
CA LYS A 2 -23.23 -8.24 14.35
C LYS A 2 -23.62 -8.25 12.87
N GLY A 3 -24.39 -7.24 12.43
CA GLY A 3 -24.74 -7.09 11.03
C GLY A 3 -24.70 -5.62 10.62
N ILE A 4 -24.38 -5.34 9.37
CA ILE A 4 -24.43 -3.99 8.77
C ILE A 4 -25.50 -4.01 7.68
N GLN A 5 -26.53 -3.17 7.85
CA GLN A 5 -27.67 -3.05 6.94
C GLN A 5 -27.77 -1.65 6.33
N ASN A 6 -28.72 -1.47 5.41
CA ASN A 6 -28.98 -0.17 4.74
C ASN A 6 -27.74 0.41 4.06
N GLY A 7 -26.86 -0.43 3.51
CA GLY A 7 -25.66 -0.04 2.81
C GLY A 7 -25.53 -0.64 1.42
N LYS A 8 -24.60 -0.13 0.64
CA LYS A 8 -24.16 -0.65 -0.65
C LYS A 8 -22.93 -1.53 -0.40
N ILE A 9 -23.12 -2.86 -0.28
CA ILE A 9 -22.04 -3.80 0.07
C ILE A 9 -21.18 -4.05 -1.17
N ILE A 10 -19.89 -3.73 -1.06
CA ILE A 10 -18.90 -3.91 -2.13
C ILE A 10 -18.24 -5.29 -2.01
N LEU A 11 -18.58 -6.17 -2.93
CA LEU A 11 -17.97 -7.48 -3.13
C LEU A 11 -16.89 -7.41 -4.23
N PRO A 12 -16.05 -8.45 -4.40
CA PRO A 12 -14.95 -8.43 -5.37
C PRO A 12 -15.35 -8.19 -6.84
N ASP A 13 -16.62 -8.40 -7.22
CA ASP A 13 -17.11 -8.35 -8.60
C ASP A 13 -18.42 -7.59 -8.77
N GLN A 14 -19.02 -7.08 -7.69
CA GLN A 14 -20.32 -6.39 -7.73
C GLN A 14 -20.57 -5.55 -6.48
N ILE A 15 -21.63 -4.74 -6.55
CA ILE A 15 -22.19 -4.00 -5.40
C ILE A 15 -23.61 -4.50 -5.15
N LEU A 16 -23.90 -4.92 -3.93
CA LEU A 16 -25.23 -5.39 -3.52
C LEU A 16 -25.98 -4.31 -2.71
N THR A 17 -27.29 -4.23 -2.92
CA THR A 17 -28.23 -3.43 -2.13
C THR A 17 -29.41 -4.30 -1.70
N GLY A 18 -30.00 -4.05 -0.51
CA GLY A 18 -31.03 -4.92 0.07
C GLY A 18 -30.46 -6.20 0.71
N TYR A 19 -29.19 -6.12 1.12
CA TYR A 19 -28.47 -7.19 1.82
C TYR A 19 -27.85 -6.66 3.09
N THR A 20 -27.68 -7.54 4.06
CA THR A 20 -26.99 -7.31 5.34
C THR A 20 -25.70 -8.13 5.37
N LEU A 21 -24.58 -7.49 5.70
CA LEU A 21 -23.29 -8.14 5.97
C LEU A 21 -23.29 -8.63 7.42
N LEU A 22 -23.16 -9.95 7.63
CA LEU A 22 -23.06 -10.58 8.96
C LEU A 22 -21.60 -10.84 9.30
N TYR A 23 -21.20 -10.53 10.54
CA TYR A 23 -19.82 -10.72 10.99
C TYR A 23 -19.71 -10.97 12.50
N THR A 24 -18.57 -11.57 12.86
CA THR A 24 -18.02 -11.67 14.21
C THR A 24 -16.61 -11.04 14.18
N ASP A 25 -15.57 -11.76 14.56
CA ASP A 25 -14.18 -11.42 14.23
C ASP A 25 -13.83 -11.77 12.77
N VAL A 26 -14.70 -12.54 12.12
CA VAL A 26 -14.64 -12.89 10.69
C VAL A 26 -15.94 -12.54 9.99
N ILE A 27 -15.88 -12.46 8.66
CA ILE A 27 -17.08 -12.33 7.82
C ILE A 27 -17.83 -13.69 7.85
N GLU A 28 -19.08 -13.65 8.29
CA GLU A 28 -19.93 -14.83 8.40
C GLU A 28 -20.73 -15.10 7.13
N ASP A 29 -21.41 -14.06 6.63
CA ASP A 29 -22.22 -14.19 5.41
C ASP A 29 -22.69 -12.81 4.89
N VAL A 30 -23.20 -12.77 3.67
CA VAL A 30 -23.97 -11.64 3.11
C VAL A 30 -25.33 -12.18 2.72
N VAL A 31 -26.37 -11.79 3.44
CA VAL A 31 -27.73 -12.33 3.30
C VAL A 31 -28.72 -11.25 2.87
N PRO A 32 -29.83 -11.60 2.16
CA PRO A 32 -30.93 -10.66 1.95
C PRO A 32 -31.47 -10.11 3.29
N ASP A 33 -31.89 -8.87 3.32
CA ASP A 33 -32.34 -8.21 4.56
C ASP A 33 -33.47 -8.96 5.26
N GLU A 34 -34.37 -9.62 4.52
CA GLU A 34 -35.44 -10.46 5.06
C GLU A 34 -34.95 -11.80 5.67
N ALA A 35 -33.71 -12.19 5.39
CA ALA A 35 -33.11 -13.44 5.90
C ALA A 35 -32.21 -13.22 7.12
N VAL A 36 -32.12 -12.01 7.65
CA VAL A 36 -31.28 -11.69 8.82
C VAL A 36 -31.80 -12.40 10.07
N PRO A 37 -30.95 -13.13 10.83
CA PRO A 37 -31.35 -13.79 12.07
C PRO A 37 -31.84 -12.80 13.13
N GLN A 38 -32.82 -13.22 13.97
CA GLN A 38 -33.49 -12.33 14.94
C GLN A 38 -32.61 -11.75 16.04
N ASN A 39 -31.45 -12.34 16.36
CA ASN A 39 -30.57 -11.93 17.46
C ASN A 39 -29.27 -11.30 16.98
N VAL A 40 -29.30 -10.56 15.89
CA VAL A 40 -28.16 -9.83 15.32
C VAL A 40 -28.22 -8.38 15.81
N GLU A 41 -27.11 -7.89 16.36
CA GLU A 41 -26.94 -6.46 16.64
C GLU A 41 -26.67 -5.73 15.31
N LEU A 42 -27.58 -4.85 14.91
CA LEU A 42 -27.55 -4.19 13.63
C LEU A 42 -26.95 -2.79 13.70
N VAL A 43 -26.00 -2.51 12.80
CA VAL A 43 -25.45 -1.19 12.51
C VAL A 43 -26.06 -0.68 11.22
N ASP A 44 -26.48 0.59 11.19
CA ASP A 44 -27.07 1.23 10.00
C ASP A 44 -25.96 1.96 9.20
N ALA A 45 -25.72 1.53 7.97
CA ALA A 45 -24.77 2.17 7.07
C ALA A 45 -25.32 3.46 6.42
N GLN A 46 -26.59 3.84 6.69
CA GLN A 46 -27.21 5.09 6.25
C GLN A 46 -27.11 5.35 4.74
N GLY A 47 -27.21 4.31 3.92
CA GLY A 47 -27.14 4.40 2.46
C GLY A 47 -25.71 4.50 1.90
N GLY A 48 -24.70 4.56 2.76
CA GLY A 48 -23.29 4.59 2.37
C GLY A 48 -22.78 3.27 1.82
N TYR A 49 -21.48 3.22 1.52
CA TYR A 49 -20.85 1.97 1.11
C TYR A 49 -20.35 1.18 2.33
N VAL A 50 -20.47 -0.14 2.24
CA VAL A 50 -19.88 -1.12 3.15
C VAL A 50 -18.82 -1.86 2.34
N ALA A 51 -17.55 -1.60 2.64
CA ALA A 51 -16.43 -2.11 1.85
C ALA A 51 -15.43 -2.86 2.74
N PRO A 52 -14.56 -3.74 2.17
CA PRO A 52 -13.44 -4.29 2.92
C PRO A 52 -12.50 -3.18 3.37
N GLY A 53 -11.86 -3.39 4.51
CA GLY A 53 -10.79 -2.51 4.99
C GLY A 53 -9.66 -2.39 3.98
N LEU A 54 -9.15 -1.17 3.82
CA LEU A 54 -8.09 -0.87 2.86
C LEU A 54 -6.73 -1.33 3.41
N ILE A 55 -5.81 -1.64 2.49
CA ILE A 55 -4.45 -2.11 2.79
C ILE A 55 -3.46 -1.22 2.03
N ASP A 56 -2.59 -0.52 2.77
CA ASP A 56 -1.55 0.33 2.20
C ASP A 56 -0.19 -0.38 2.23
N LEU A 57 0.34 -0.71 1.06
CA LEU A 57 1.63 -1.40 0.93
C LEU A 57 2.83 -0.46 0.96
N HIS A 58 2.60 0.88 0.93
CA HIS A 58 3.69 1.84 0.80
C HIS A 58 3.32 3.16 1.49
N ILE A 59 3.84 3.33 2.71
CA ILE A 59 3.62 4.53 3.53
C ILE A 59 4.83 4.78 4.44
N HIS A 60 5.48 5.94 4.29
CA HIS A 60 6.65 6.35 5.07
C HIS A 60 6.30 7.01 6.38
N GLY A 61 5.16 7.72 6.42
CA GLY A 61 4.77 8.47 7.60
C GLY A 61 3.34 9.01 7.56
N TYR A 62 2.88 9.52 8.70
CA TYR A 62 1.58 10.19 8.85
C TYR A 62 1.55 10.99 10.16
N LEU A 63 0.82 12.13 10.20
CA LEU A 63 0.64 12.97 11.38
C LEU A 63 1.93 13.38 12.10
N GLY A 64 2.98 13.67 11.34
CA GLY A 64 4.27 14.12 11.85
C GLY A 64 5.24 13.00 12.23
N ALA A 65 4.82 11.74 12.20
CA ALA A 65 5.66 10.58 12.47
C ALA A 65 6.22 10.00 11.17
N ASP A 66 7.46 9.51 11.22
CA ASP A 66 8.16 8.83 10.12
C ASP A 66 8.67 7.47 10.60
N VAL A 67 8.60 6.46 9.74
CA VAL A 67 9.07 5.10 10.06
C VAL A 67 10.57 5.07 10.36
N CYS A 68 11.36 5.89 9.66
CA CYS A 68 12.81 5.97 9.88
C CYS A 68 13.22 6.79 11.10
N ASP A 69 12.28 7.40 11.84
CA ASP A 69 12.54 7.94 13.18
C ASP A 69 12.81 6.82 14.21
N CYS A 70 12.48 5.59 13.86
CA CYS A 70 12.70 4.39 14.70
C CYS A 70 12.06 4.50 16.09
N GLN A 71 10.95 5.23 16.21
CA GLN A 71 10.21 5.39 17.46
C GLN A 71 8.93 4.54 17.43
N PRO A 72 8.75 3.60 18.39
CA PRO A 72 7.52 2.81 18.47
C PRO A 72 6.25 3.66 18.51
N GLU A 73 6.28 4.76 19.25
CA GLU A 73 5.15 5.71 19.38
C GLU A 73 4.81 6.38 18.05
N GLY A 74 5.83 6.65 17.21
CA GLY A 74 5.64 7.21 15.87
C GLY A 74 4.87 6.24 14.97
N ILE A 75 5.27 4.97 14.93
CA ILE A 75 4.57 3.93 14.16
C ILE A 75 3.15 3.71 14.69
N CYS A 76 2.95 3.75 16.01
CA CYS A 76 1.62 3.71 16.62
C CYS A 76 0.77 4.94 16.22
N THR A 77 1.37 6.13 16.09
CA THR A 77 0.69 7.34 15.61
C THR A 77 0.23 7.18 14.16
N ILE A 78 1.09 6.68 13.28
CA ILE A 78 0.73 6.36 11.90
C ILE A 78 -0.47 5.40 11.90
N ALA A 79 -0.35 4.26 12.57
CA ALA A 79 -1.38 3.21 12.60
C ALA A 79 -2.74 3.72 13.11
N LYS A 80 -2.74 4.57 14.15
CA LYS A 80 -3.96 5.18 14.71
C LYS A 80 -4.55 6.25 13.80
N GLY A 81 -3.71 6.98 13.08
CA GLY A 81 -4.16 8.04 12.18
C GLY A 81 -4.83 7.51 10.92
N ILE A 82 -4.25 6.48 10.30
CA ILE A 82 -4.71 5.97 9.01
C ILE A 82 -6.03 5.18 9.07
N ILE A 83 -6.47 4.71 10.24
CA ILE A 83 -7.80 4.09 10.37
C ILE A 83 -8.93 5.07 10.04
N ALA A 84 -8.74 6.37 10.26
CA ALA A 84 -9.69 7.41 9.84
C ALA A 84 -9.81 7.52 8.30
N ASN A 85 -8.86 6.94 7.58
CA ASN A 85 -8.84 6.84 6.12
C ASN A 85 -9.25 5.43 5.63
N GLY A 86 -9.78 4.59 6.53
CA GLY A 86 -10.25 3.25 6.22
C GLY A 86 -9.15 2.20 6.06
N VAL A 87 -7.89 2.52 6.36
CA VAL A 87 -6.78 1.57 6.29
C VAL A 87 -6.81 0.68 7.53
N THR A 88 -6.99 -0.62 7.32
CA THR A 88 -7.03 -1.64 8.38
C THR A 88 -5.74 -2.43 8.52
N GLY A 89 -4.90 -2.39 7.49
CA GLY A 89 -3.58 -3.00 7.49
C GLY A 89 -2.61 -2.22 6.61
N PHE A 90 -1.33 -2.21 6.97
CA PHE A 90 -0.33 -1.47 6.22
C PHE A 90 1.07 -2.06 6.35
N LEU A 91 1.97 -1.64 5.48
CA LEU A 91 3.40 -1.88 5.56
C LEU A 91 4.12 -0.57 5.90
N PRO A 92 4.57 -0.35 7.15
CA PRO A 92 5.53 0.71 7.43
C PRO A 92 6.70 0.62 6.47
N THR A 93 7.03 1.73 5.78
CA THR A 93 8.01 1.74 4.70
C THR A 93 9.26 2.50 5.11
N THR A 94 10.42 1.83 5.02
CA THR A 94 11.72 2.48 5.26
C THR A 94 12.19 3.24 4.03
N MET A 95 13.20 4.08 4.18
CA MET A 95 13.88 4.79 3.09
C MET A 95 15.33 4.34 2.97
N THR A 96 16.02 4.83 1.91
CA THR A 96 17.47 4.72 1.77
C THR A 96 18.14 5.71 2.72
N VAL A 97 18.42 5.25 3.94
CA VAL A 97 19.13 5.94 5.02
C VAL A 97 20.26 5.06 5.54
N ASP A 98 20.99 5.50 6.57
CA ASP A 98 22.03 4.68 7.16
C ASP A 98 21.54 3.27 7.52
N LYS A 99 22.33 2.23 7.21
CA LYS A 99 21.94 0.81 7.39
C LYS A 99 21.58 0.50 8.86
N THR A 100 22.16 1.20 9.83
CA THR A 100 21.82 1.04 11.25
C THR A 100 20.44 1.58 11.58
N VAL A 101 20.00 2.65 10.92
CA VAL A 101 18.65 3.20 11.03
C VAL A 101 17.64 2.22 10.41
N ILE A 102 17.93 1.69 9.20
CA ILE A 102 17.06 0.68 8.56
C ILE A 102 16.90 -0.53 9.49
N ARG A 103 17.99 -1.06 10.04
CA ARG A 103 17.95 -2.18 11.00
C ARG A 103 17.03 -1.88 12.17
N LYS A 104 17.22 -0.72 12.81
CA LYS A 104 16.42 -0.31 13.97
C LYS A 104 14.94 -0.15 13.62
N ALA A 105 14.62 0.45 12.46
CA ALA A 105 13.23 0.57 11.99
C ALA A 105 12.58 -0.81 11.79
N LEU A 106 13.30 -1.76 11.18
CA LEU A 106 12.82 -3.13 10.97
C LEU A 106 12.61 -3.88 12.29
N GLU A 107 13.52 -3.71 13.28
CA GLU A 107 13.38 -4.28 14.62
C GLU A 107 12.14 -3.74 15.34
N VAL A 108 11.94 -2.42 15.34
CA VAL A 108 10.74 -1.80 15.93
C VAL A 108 9.48 -2.32 15.25
N CYS A 109 9.44 -2.40 13.91
CA CYS A 109 8.31 -2.95 13.20
C CYS A 109 8.06 -4.43 13.51
N ARG A 110 9.12 -5.24 13.68
CA ARG A 110 9.02 -6.65 14.06
C ARG A 110 8.35 -6.81 15.42
N GLU A 111 8.79 -6.02 16.42
CA GLU A 111 8.21 -6.02 17.77
C GLU A 111 6.73 -5.60 17.73
N LEU A 112 6.43 -4.48 17.11
CA LEU A 112 5.07 -3.94 17.04
C LEU A 112 4.11 -4.81 16.23
N LYS A 113 4.58 -5.51 15.19
CA LYS A 113 3.76 -6.43 14.40
C LYS A 113 3.12 -7.52 15.26
N ALA A 114 3.86 -8.07 16.24
CA ALA A 114 3.35 -9.11 17.13
C ALA A 114 2.17 -8.63 18.00
N GLU A 115 2.14 -7.33 18.33
CA GLU A 115 1.14 -6.72 19.20
C GLU A 115 0.04 -5.98 18.44
N SER A 116 0.25 -5.67 17.15
CA SER A 116 -0.60 -4.75 16.38
C SER A 116 -2.07 -5.18 16.27
N LYS A 117 -2.37 -6.47 16.37
CA LYS A 117 -3.76 -6.97 16.39
C LYS A 117 -4.54 -6.53 17.65
N LYS A 118 -3.85 -6.16 18.73
CA LYS A 118 -4.47 -5.83 20.05
C LYS A 118 -4.58 -4.33 20.28
N TRP A 119 -3.93 -3.51 19.49
CA TRP A 119 -3.93 -2.06 19.69
C TRP A 119 -5.06 -1.36 18.93
N ASN A 120 -5.33 -0.11 19.29
CA ASN A 120 -6.31 0.71 18.58
C ASN A 120 -5.68 1.42 17.37
N GLY A 121 -5.50 0.70 16.27
CA GLY A 121 -4.90 1.19 15.04
C GLY A 121 -4.92 0.13 13.94
N ALA A 122 -4.48 0.49 12.75
CA ALA A 122 -4.30 -0.45 11.64
C ALA A 122 -3.24 -1.51 11.97
N ALA A 123 -3.43 -2.73 11.49
CA ALA A 123 -2.50 -3.83 11.72
C ALA A 123 -1.21 -3.65 10.92
N ILE A 124 -0.05 -3.88 11.54
CA ILE A 124 1.23 -3.99 10.84
C ILE A 124 1.30 -5.38 10.19
N LEU A 125 1.28 -5.42 8.85
CA LEU A 125 1.30 -6.67 8.09
C LEU A 125 2.73 -7.18 7.82
N GLY A 126 3.71 -6.33 8.04
CA GLY A 126 5.13 -6.48 7.81
C GLY A 126 5.74 -5.13 7.52
N CYS A 127 6.90 -5.10 6.83
CA CYS A 127 7.54 -3.87 6.36
C CYS A 127 7.71 -3.88 4.85
N HIS A 128 7.71 -2.69 4.27
CA HIS A 128 8.25 -2.46 2.95
C HIS A 128 9.64 -1.82 3.11
N ALA A 129 10.69 -2.51 2.70
CA ALA A 129 12.02 -1.95 2.65
C ALA A 129 12.22 -1.25 1.29
N GLU A 130 12.09 0.09 1.25
CA GLU A 130 12.34 0.85 0.03
C GLU A 130 13.83 1.24 -0.04
N GLY A 131 14.57 0.47 -0.79
CA GLY A 131 16.03 0.53 -0.80
C GLY A 131 16.66 -0.29 0.35
N PRO A 132 17.95 -0.12 0.61
CA PRO A 132 18.88 0.87 0.03
C PRO A 132 19.53 0.47 -1.32
N PHE A 133 19.05 -0.55 -1.99
CA PHE A 133 19.62 -1.15 -3.20
C PHE A 133 19.06 -0.52 -4.47
N ILE A 134 19.09 0.81 -4.54
CA ILE A 134 18.46 1.60 -5.61
C ILE A 134 19.48 2.22 -6.57
N SER A 135 19.02 2.71 -7.71
CA SER A 135 19.84 3.43 -8.68
C SER A 135 20.08 4.88 -8.24
N GLU A 136 21.34 5.31 -8.23
CA GLU A 136 21.68 6.70 -7.95
C GLU A 136 21.01 7.67 -8.94
N LYS A 137 20.88 7.28 -10.21
CA LYS A 137 20.23 8.08 -11.25
C LYS A 137 18.74 8.28 -11.02
N LYS A 138 18.09 7.36 -10.31
CA LYS A 138 16.64 7.35 -10.03
C LYS A 138 16.33 7.42 -8.54
N LYS A 139 17.26 7.93 -7.75
CA LYS A 139 17.11 8.02 -6.30
C LYS A 139 15.94 8.91 -5.83
N GLY A 140 15.47 9.85 -6.67
CA GLY A 140 14.44 10.80 -6.26
C GLY A 140 14.86 11.57 -5.01
N ALA A 141 14.00 11.61 -4.00
CA ALA A 141 14.27 12.23 -2.70
C ALA A 141 15.23 11.41 -1.81
N GLN A 142 15.50 10.14 -2.13
CA GLN A 142 16.38 9.26 -1.38
C GLN A 142 17.82 9.81 -1.29
N SER A 143 18.62 9.37 -0.31
CA SER A 143 20.00 9.85 -0.12
C SER A 143 20.99 8.98 -0.92
N ALA A 144 21.77 9.63 -1.80
CA ALA A 144 22.81 8.92 -2.56
C ALA A 144 23.92 8.33 -1.66
N GLU A 145 24.18 8.96 -0.50
CA GLU A 145 25.21 8.55 0.47
C GLU A 145 24.98 7.12 1.00
N TYR A 146 23.72 6.71 1.12
CA TYR A 146 23.34 5.44 1.74
C TYR A 146 22.92 4.35 0.73
N ILE A 147 23.10 4.61 -0.56
CA ILE A 147 22.85 3.61 -1.60
C ILE A 147 23.88 2.48 -1.47
N LEU A 148 23.40 1.25 -1.42
CA LEU A 148 24.21 0.05 -1.31
C LEU A 148 23.94 -0.90 -2.49
N LYS A 149 24.83 -1.87 -2.68
CA LYS A 149 24.57 -3.01 -3.56
C LYS A 149 23.64 -4.01 -2.89
N PRO A 150 22.84 -4.78 -3.64
CA PRO A 150 21.99 -5.84 -3.11
C PRO A 150 22.76 -6.78 -2.18
N ASP A 151 22.18 -7.04 -0.99
CA ASP A 151 22.77 -7.82 0.09
C ASP A 151 21.72 -8.84 0.59
N ALA A 152 21.79 -10.07 0.07
CA ALA A 152 20.84 -11.13 0.39
C ALA A 152 20.92 -11.56 1.86
N ASP A 153 22.11 -11.52 2.48
CA ASP A 153 22.27 -11.89 3.88
C ASP A 153 21.55 -10.90 4.80
N PHE A 154 21.63 -9.61 4.48
CA PHE A 154 20.87 -8.58 5.20
C PHE A 154 19.37 -8.80 5.10
N ILE A 155 18.84 -9.10 3.92
CA ILE A 155 17.41 -9.34 3.74
C ILE A 155 16.97 -10.62 4.43
N ARG A 156 17.77 -11.68 4.41
CA ARG A 156 17.47 -12.93 5.12
C ARG A 156 17.33 -12.73 6.64
N GLU A 157 18.17 -11.87 7.24
CA GLU A 157 18.10 -11.53 8.67
C GLU A 157 16.74 -10.93 9.07
N TYR A 158 16.07 -10.26 8.15
CA TYR A 158 14.77 -9.59 8.36
C TYR A 158 13.62 -10.17 7.52
N GLY A 159 13.79 -11.35 6.92
CA GLY A 159 12.80 -11.98 6.06
C GLY A 159 11.46 -12.32 6.74
N ASP A 160 11.41 -12.36 8.06
CA ASP A 160 10.19 -12.56 8.86
C ASP A 160 9.32 -11.28 8.97
N VAL A 161 9.93 -10.11 8.82
CA VAL A 161 9.24 -8.81 8.89
C VAL A 161 9.14 -8.11 7.55
N ILE A 162 10.14 -8.17 6.69
CA ILE A 162 10.08 -7.58 5.35
C ILE A 162 9.08 -8.38 4.50
N LYS A 163 8.10 -7.69 3.91
CA LYS A 163 7.14 -8.25 2.95
C LYS A 163 7.45 -7.84 1.53
N ILE A 164 7.89 -6.60 1.33
CA ILE A 164 8.30 -6.08 0.03
C ILE A 164 9.70 -5.49 0.18
N LEU A 165 10.58 -5.78 -0.77
CA LEU A 165 11.88 -5.14 -0.93
C LEU A 165 11.91 -4.44 -2.28
N THR A 166 12.00 -3.12 -2.26
CA THR A 166 12.25 -2.32 -3.47
C THR A 166 13.74 -2.21 -3.74
N LEU A 167 14.13 -2.61 -4.95
CA LEU A 167 15.49 -2.50 -5.45
C LEU A 167 15.52 -2.14 -6.95
N ALA A 168 16.67 -1.69 -7.42
CA ALA A 168 16.98 -1.47 -8.83
C ALA A 168 17.68 -2.71 -9.40
N PRO A 169 17.05 -3.48 -10.30
CA PRO A 169 17.62 -4.74 -10.80
C PRO A 169 19.00 -4.60 -11.42
N GLU A 170 19.30 -3.46 -12.07
CA GLU A 170 20.60 -3.16 -12.69
C GLU A 170 21.74 -2.97 -11.69
N THR A 171 21.42 -2.87 -10.39
CA THR A 171 22.44 -2.74 -9.31
C THR A 171 22.94 -4.08 -8.79
N ASP A 172 22.25 -5.18 -9.13
CA ASP A 172 22.67 -6.55 -8.85
C ASP A 172 23.77 -6.99 -9.84
N THR A 173 24.29 -8.17 -9.67
CA THR A 173 25.24 -8.81 -10.61
C THR A 173 24.56 -9.14 -11.95
N GLU A 174 25.35 -9.41 -13.00
CA GLU A 174 24.80 -9.73 -14.35
C GLU A 174 23.86 -10.95 -14.34
N ASP A 175 24.05 -11.89 -13.41
CA ASP A 175 23.23 -13.08 -13.25
C ASP A 175 22.12 -12.93 -12.21
N PHE A 176 21.94 -11.74 -11.63
CA PHE A 176 20.93 -11.44 -10.59
C PHE A 176 21.06 -12.34 -9.36
N SER A 177 22.28 -12.56 -8.89
CA SER A 177 22.56 -13.52 -7.82
C SER A 177 21.88 -13.18 -6.50
N ALA A 178 21.87 -11.90 -6.09
CA ALA A 178 21.20 -11.49 -4.85
C ALA A 178 19.67 -11.64 -4.95
N ILE A 179 19.05 -11.25 -6.07
CA ILE A 179 17.61 -11.44 -6.32
C ILE A 179 17.26 -12.93 -6.22
N ARG A 180 17.99 -13.81 -6.89
CA ARG A 180 17.75 -15.26 -6.86
C ARG A 180 17.91 -15.85 -5.46
N GLN A 181 18.93 -15.42 -4.73
CA GLN A 181 19.19 -15.88 -3.38
C GLN A 181 18.07 -15.45 -2.42
N ILE A 182 17.64 -14.18 -2.45
CA ILE A 182 16.53 -13.69 -1.62
C ILE A 182 15.27 -14.50 -1.90
N CYS A 183 14.93 -14.72 -3.18
CA CYS A 183 13.75 -15.51 -3.57
C CYS A 183 13.84 -16.97 -3.14
N ALA A 184 15.02 -17.56 -3.07
CA ALA A 184 15.22 -18.96 -2.66
C ALA A 184 15.15 -19.15 -1.14
N GLU A 185 15.54 -18.13 -0.38
CA GLU A 185 15.76 -18.23 1.07
C GLU A 185 14.67 -17.50 1.90
N THR A 186 13.80 -16.71 1.26
CA THR A 186 12.78 -15.90 1.96
C THR A 186 11.46 -15.85 1.18
N ASP A 187 10.39 -15.42 1.88
CA ASP A 187 9.08 -15.10 1.29
C ASP A 187 8.94 -13.61 0.92
N VAL A 188 10.06 -12.88 0.84
CA VAL A 188 10.08 -11.45 0.52
C VAL A 188 9.73 -11.25 -0.96
N VAL A 189 8.74 -10.39 -1.23
CA VAL A 189 8.37 -9.98 -2.59
C VAL A 189 9.37 -8.93 -3.07
N ILE A 190 10.14 -9.27 -4.10
CA ILE A 190 11.07 -8.30 -4.70
C ILE A 190 10.31 -7.40 -5.66
N SER A 191 10.48 -6.09 -5.45
CA SER A 191 9.88 -5.03 -6.25
C SER A 191 10.95 -4.26 -7.01
N MET A 192 10.75 -4.00 -8.29
CA MET A 192 11.58 -3.08 -9.04
C MET A 192 11.08 -1.64 -8.86
N GLY A 193 11.94 -0.77 -8.38
CA GLY A 193 11.67 0.64 -8.16
C GLY A 193 12.94 1.43 -7.99
N HIS A 194 12.88 2.75 -8.11
CA HIS A 194 14.06 3.62 -8.10
C HIS A 194 15.18 3.11 -9.02
N THR A 195 14.81 2.82 -10.26
CA THR A 195 15.62 2.04 -11.20
C THR A 195 15.73 2.71 -12.57
N ASP A 196 16.93 2.72 -13.13
CA ASP A 196 17.23 3.19 -14.49
C ASP A 196 17.42 2.00 -15.46
N ALA A 197 16.99 0.79 -15.06
CA ALA A 197 17.07 -0.39 -15.91
C ALA A 197 16.38 -0.14 -17.27
N ASP A 198 16.97 -0.66 -18.32
CA ASP A 198 16.28 -0.77 -19.60
C ASP A 198 15.24 -1.91 -19.57
N TYR A 199 14.48 -2.03 -20.65
CA TYR A 199 13.43 -3.05 -20.75
C TYR A 199 13.97 -4.47 -20.61
N GLU A 200 15.10 -4.78 -21.24
CA GLU A 200 15.68 -6.12 -21.23
C GLU A 200 16.20 -6.50 -19.86
N THR A 201 16.89 -5.59 -19.18
CA THR A 201 17.36 -5.77 -17.81
C THR A 201 16.19 -5.98 -16.84
N ALA A 202 15.12 -5.18 -16.96
CA ALA A 202 13.93 -5.33 -16.13
C ALA A 202 13.24 -6.68 -16.35
N VAL A 203 13.09 -7.14 -17.61
CA VAL A 203 12.52 -8.46 -17.92
C VAL A 203 13.40 -9.61 -17.41
N LYS A 204 14.73 -9.49 -17.49
CA LYS A 204 15.66 -10.46 -16.89
C LYS A 204 15.52 -10.48 -15.36
N GLY A 205 15.35 -9.31 -14.72
CA GLY A 205 15.04 -9.21 -13.29
C GLY A 205 13.75 -9.95 -12.92
N VAL A 206 12.69 -9.80 -13.74
CA VAL A 206 11.43 -10.57 -13.56
C VAL A 206 11.68 -12.08 -13.69
N ALA A 207 12.47 -12.50 -14.65
CA ALA A 207 12.84 -13.91 -14.80
C ALA A 207 13.72 -14.43 -13.64
N ALA A 208 14.47 -13.54 -12.98
CA ALA A 208 15.28 -13.86 -11.81
C ALA A 208 14.46 -13.94 -10.52
N GLY A 209 13.29 -13.27 -10.43
CA GLY A 209 12.44 -13.36 -9.25
C GLY A 209 11.69 -12.07 -8.87
N VAL A 210 11.87 -10.96 -9.57
CA VAL A 210 11.06 -9.75 -9.35
C VAL A 210 9.58 -10.06 -9.62
N ARG A 211 8.70 -9.65 -8.69
CA ARG A 211 7.25 -9.92 -8.76
C ARG A 211 6.39 -8.68 -8.58
N HIS A 212 7.00 -7.54 -8.27
CA HIS A 212 6.31 -6.29 -7.99
C HIS A 212 7.00 -5.11 -8.66
N ALA A 213 6.30 -3.97 -8.81
CA ALA A 213 6.86 -2.72 -9.30
C ALA A 213 6.35 -1.57 -8.41
N THR A 214 7.27 -0.85 -7.80
CA THR A 214 7.01 0.21 -6.82
C THR A 214 6.59 1.48 -7.53
N HIS A 215 5.53 2.16 -7.05
CA HIS A 215 4.99 3.45 -7.52
C HIS A 215 5.21 3.71 -9.02
N LEU A 216 4.62 2.83 -9.84
CA LEU A 216 4.78 2.79 -11.32
C LEU A 216 4.84 4.19 -11.95
N PHE A 217 5.76 4.42 -12.86
CA PHE A 217 6.18 5.67 -13.51
C PHE A 217 7.14 6.54 -12.69
N ASN A 218 7.04 6.56 -11.35
CA ASN A 218 7.84 7.43 -10.50
C ASN A 218 9.22 6.82 -10.26
N ALA A 219 10.26 7.64 -10.37
CA ALA A 219 11.66 7.22 -10.20
C ALA A 219 12.04 5.98 -11.04
N MET A 220 11.53 5.86 -12.28
CA MET A 220 11.78 4.77 -13.23
C MET A 220 12.27 5.29 -14.57
N SER A 221 12.88 4.41 -15.39
CA SER A 221 13.09 4.67 -16.82
C SER A 221 11.72 4.73 -17.53
N PRO A 222 11.43 5.80 -18.31
CA PRO A 222 10.09 6.07 -18.83
C PRO A 222 9.70 5.13 -19.99
N LEU A 223 8.38 5.03 -20.23
CA LEU A 223 7.84 4.31 -21.38
C LEU A 223 7.99 5.14 -22.66
N ALA A 224 8.87 4.73 -23.55
CA ALA A 224 8.97 5.26 -24.89
C ALA A 224 8.92 4.12 -25.93
N HIS A 225 8.44 4.41 -27.15
CA HIS A 225 8.17 3.38 -28.16
C HIS A 225 9.41 2.62 -28.67
N ARG A 226 10.63 3.14 -28.49
CA ARG A 226 11.91 2.47 -28.82
C ARG A 226 12.78 2.22 -27.60
N ALA A 227 12.38 2.70 -26.41
CA ALA A 227 13.02 2.46 -25.13
C ALA A 227 11.91 2.30 -24.08
N PRO A 228 11.23 1.14 -24.02
CA PRO A 228 10.05 0.96 -23.15
C PRO A 228 10.38 1.04 -21.65
N GLY A 229 11.63 0.86 -21.28
CA GLY A 229 12.11 0.99 -19.91
C GLY A 229 11.45 0.01 -18.95
N VAL A 230 11.61 0.31 -17.66
CA VAL A 230 10.99 -0.47 -16.57
C VAL A 230 9.47 -0.39 -16.62
N VAL A 231 8.91 0.78 -16.96
CA VAL A 231 7.45 0.94 -17.07
C VAL A 231 6.89 -0.03 -18.12
N GLY A 232 7.53 -0.12 -19.29
CA GLY A 232 7.12 -1.06 -20.35
C GLY A 232 7.25 -2.51 -19.89
N ALA A 233 8.32 -2.86 -19.18
CA ALA A 233 8.51 -4.21 -18.64
C ALA A 233 7.44 -4.53 -17.59
N ALA A 234 7.16 -3.62 -16.64
CA ALA A 234 6.13 -3.81 -15.62
C ALA A 234 4.73 -4.01 -16.23
N LEU A 235 4.38 -3.23 -17.25
CA LEU A 235 3.09 -3.33 -17.92
C LEU A 235 2.95 -4.60 -18.78
N ASN A 236 4.06 -5.12 -19.32
CA ASN A 236 4.06 -6.26 -20.24
C ASN A 236 4.38 -7.62 -19.60
N THR A 237 4.68 -7.64 -18.29
CA THR A 237 4.96 -8.87 -17.54
C THR A 237 3.91 -9.12 -16.45
N ASP A 238 4.01 -10.25 -15.76
CA ASP A 238 3.03 -10.70 -14.78
C ASP A 238 3.28 -10.14 -13.36
N VAL A 239 4.09 -9.08 -13.21
CA VAL A 239 4.32 -8.44 -11.92
C VAL A 239 3.11 -7.64 -11.44
N THR A 240 2.92 -7.53 -10.13
CA THR A 240 1.98 -6.55 -9.54
C THR A 240 2.58 -5.15 -9.62
N CYS A 241 1.74 -4.12 -9.66
CA CYS A 241 2.20 -2.73 -9.78
C CYS A 241 1.52 -1.85 -8.75
N GLU A 242 2.29 -1.03 -8.07
CA GLU A 242 1.76 0.06 -7.25
C GLU A 242 1.43 1.28 -8.11
N LEU A 243 0.41 2.04 -7.71
CA LEU A 243 0.03 3.30 -8.36
C LEU A 243 -0.41 4.32 -7.31
N ILE A 244 0.19 5.51 -7.34
CA ILE A 244 -0.23 6.67 -6.54
C ILE A 244 -1.35 7.39 -7.31
N VAL A 245 -2.57 7.34 -6.78
CA VAL A 245 -3.78 7.86 -7.46
C VAL A 245 -4.24 9.20 -6.86
N ASP A 246 -3.30 10.11 -6.68
CA ASP A 246 -3.50 11.45 -6.11
C ASP A 246 -3.77 12.53 -7.16
N THR A 247 -3.90 12.14 -8.43
CA THR A 247 -4.09 13.01 -9.61
C THR A 247 -2.86 13.84 -10.02
N PHE A 248 -1.78 13.75 -9.25
CA PHE A 248 -0.53 14.48 -9.48
C PHE A 248 0.63 13.57 -9.91
N HIS A 249 0.97 12.54 -9.09
CA HIS A 249 2.08 11.62 -9.39
C HIS A 249 1.86 10.83 -10.67
N VAL A 250 0.62 10.47 -10.93
CA VAL A 250 0.17 9.88 -12.20
C VAL A 250 -1.08 10.61 -12.65
N LEU A 251 -1.06 11.17 -13.87
CA LEU A 251 -2.22 11.86 -14.40
C LEU A 251 -3.39 10.90 -14.62
N PRO A 252 -4.62 11.30 -14.30
CA PRO A 252 -5.81 10.44 -14.38
C PRO A 252 -6.04 9.78 -15.75
N CYS A 253 -5.64 10.42 -16.84
CA CYS A 253 -5.75 9.84 -18.19
C CYS A 253 -5.01 8.50 -18.37
N LEU A 254 -4.08 8.16 -17.46
CA LEU A 254 -3.33 6.90 -17.47
C LEU A 254 -3.98 5.79 -16.64
N TYR A 255 -4.91 6.11 -15.73
CA TYR A 255 -5.51 5.12 -14.82
C TYR A 255 -6.18 3.96 -15.56
N ASN A 256 -7.02 4.27 -16.55
CA ASN A 256 -7.66 3.25 -17.40
C ASN A 256 -6.66 2.38 -18.15
N MET A 257 -5.58 2.97 -18.67
CA MET A 257 -4.55 2.23 -19.38
C MET A 257 -3.88 1.22 -18.46
N VAL A 258 -3.43 1.67 -17.28
CA VAL A 258 -2.75 0.81 -16.31
C VAL A 258 -3.68 -0.29 -15.82
N TRP A 259 -4.94 0.04 -15.47
CA TRP A 259 -5.91 -0.94 -15.02
C TRP A 259 -6.23 -2.00 -16.09
N LYS A 260 -6.44 -1.60 -17.35
CA LYS A 260 -6.68 -2.54 -18.46
C LYS A 260 -5.53 -3.49 -18.67
N MET A 261 -4.29 -3.07 -18.44
CA MET A 261 -3.11 -3.91 -18.60
C MET A 261 -2.85 -4.79 -17.37
N LYS A 262 -3.15 -4.33 -16.17
CA LYS A 262 -2.78 -5.02 -14.92
C LYS A 262 -3.95 -5.71 -14.22
N GLY A 263 -5.18 -5.21 -14.36
CA GLY A 263 -6.37 -5.80 -13.71
C GLY A 263 -6.15 -6.02 -12.23
N ARG A 264 -6.31 -7.27 -11.79
CA ARG A 264 -6.14 -7.70 -10.37
C ARG A 264 -4.68 -7.66 -9.86
N LYS A 265 -3.74 -7.16 -10.67
CA LYS A 265 -2.34 -6.92 -10.28
C LYS A 265 -2.01 -5.45 -10.07
N LEU A 266 -3.00 -4.58 -10.09
CA LEU A 266 -2.85 -3.17 -9.75
C LEU A 266 -3.15 -2.96 -8.28
N CYS A 267 -2.23 -2.30 -7.56
CA CYS A 267 -2.37 -1.93 -6.15
C CYS A 267 -2.31 -0.40 -6.02
N PHE A 268 -3.35 0.20 -5.43
CA PHE A 268 -3.27 1.61 -5.05
C PHE A 268 -2.52 1.73 -3.73
N ILE A 269 -1.62 2.70 -3.67
CA ILE A 269 -0.80 3.00 -2.50
C ILE A 269 -0.83 4.51 -2.24
N THR A 270 -0.38 4.91 -1.07
CA THR A 270 -0.29 6.34 -0.77
C THR A 270 1.08 6.92 -1.07
N ASP A 271 2.16 6.21 -0.76
CA ASP A 271 3.51 6.80 -0.67
C ASP A 271 3.50 8.06 0.21
N CYS A 272 2.71 7.99 1.29
CA CYS A 272 2.44 9.13 2.15
C CYS A 272 3.63 9.37 3.09
N LEU A 273 3.95 10.66 3.27
CA LEU A 273 5.00 11.14 4.17
C LEU A 273 4.43 11.58 5.52
N SER A 274 5.33 11.92 6.45
CA SER A 274 4.99 12.48 7.77
C SER A 274 4.06 13.71 7.71
N ALA A 275 4.06 14.47 6.61
CA ALA A 275 3.15 15.60 6.37
C ALA A 275 1.69 15.18 6.15
N GLY A 276 1.42 13.90 5.87
CA GLY A 276 0.07 13.39 5.66
C GLY A 276 -0.83 13.64 6.87
N GLY A 277 -2.07 14.09 6.61
CA GLY A 277 -3.03 14.44 7.66
C GLY A 277 -2.76 15.76 8.38
N LEU A 278 -1.70 16.48 8.03
CA LEU A 278 -1.33 17.77 8.62
C LEU A 278 -1.57 18.94 7.64
N PRO A 279 -1.63 20.20 8.11
CA PRO A 279 -1.75 21.38 7.26
C PRO A 279 -0.56 21.54 6.32
N MET A 280 -0.72 22.33 5.25
CA MET A 280 0.41 22.76 4.42
C MET A 280 1.48 23.45 5.28
N GLY A 281 2.76 23.17 4.98
CA GLY A 281 3.87 23.67 5.80
C GLY A 281 5.20 23.01 5.48
N GLU A 282 6.15 23.18 6.39
CA GLU A 282 7.48 22.60 6.30
C GLU A 282 7.59 21.39 7.23
N TYR A 283 8.12 20.29 6.70
CA TYR A 283 8.27 19.01 7.38
C TYR A 283 9.66 18.43 7.15
N VAL A 284 9.95 17.27 7.71
CA VAL A 284 11.24 16.57 7.55
C VAL A 284 10.98 15.18 6.99
N LEU A 285 11.81 14.72 6.07
CA LEU A 285 11.82 13.39 5.50
C LEU A 285 13.26 12.88 5.42
N GLY A 286 13.61 11.83 6.16
CA GLY A 286 14.97 11.28 6.18
C GLY A 286 16.05 12.34 6.48
N GLY A 287 15.76 13.29 7.38
CA GLY A 287 16.65 14.40 7.74
C GLY A 287 16.69 15.57 6.75
N LYS A 288 15.93 15.52 5.64
CA LYS A 288 15.83 16.59 4.64
C LYS A 288 14.56 17.39 4.85
N LYS A 289 14.62 18.71 4.60
CA LYS A 289 13.46 19.59 4.62
C LYS A 289 12.55 19.29 3.43
N VAL A 290 11.26 19.13 3.72
CA VAL A 290 10.19 18.92 2.74
C VAL A 290 9.15 20.02 2.89
N ILE A 291 8.73 20.59 1.77
CA ILE A 291 7.69 21.61 1.71
C ILE A 291 6.42 20.97 1.14
N TYR A 292 5.38 20.87 1.99
CA TYR A 292 4.04 20.44 1.59
C TYR A 292 3.24 21.67 1.13
N ARG A 293 2.89 21.69 -0.14
CA ARG A 293 2.03 22.72 -0.74
C ARG A 293 1.09 22.08 -1.76
N ASP A 294 -0.16 22.51 -1.72
CA ASP A 294 -1.25 21.98 -2.56
C ASP A 294 -1.47 20.47 -2.31
N VAL A 295 -1.11 19.59 -3.23
CA VAL A 295 -1.29 18.13 -3.12
C VAL A 295 0.04 17.37 -3.09
N VAL A 296 1.19 18.08 -3.03
CA VAL A 296 2.50 17.47 -3.22
C VAL A 296 3.52 17.93 -2.19
N CYS A 297 4.42 17.01 -1.83
CA CYS A 297 5.62 17.32 -1.06
C CYS A 297 6.84 17.43 -1.98
N ARG A 298 7.67 18.47 -1.76
CA ARG A 298 8.90 18.70 -2.51
C ARG A 298 10.07 18.99 -1.60
N LEU A 299 11.26 18.53 -1.99
CA LEU A 299 12.51 19.02 -1.43
C LEU A 299 12.76 20.48 -1.84
N GLU A 300 13.73 21.15 -1.21
CA GLU A 300 14.10 22.55 -1.50
C GLU A 300 14.57 22.75 -2.96
N ASP A 301 15.13 21.73 -3.59
CA ASP A 301 15.54 21.74 -5.00
C ASP A 301 14.39 21.50 -6.00
N GLY A 302 13.15 21.33 -5.49
CA GLY A 302 11.94 21.07 -6.28
C GLY A 302 11.66 19.59 -6.59
N THR A 303 12.54 18.67 -6.19
CA THR A 303 12.32 17.22 -6.36
C THR A 303 11.05 16.80 -5.62
N VAL A 304 10.17 16.05 -6.29
CA VAL A 304 8.98 15.45 -5.65
C VAL A 304 9.45 14.38 -4.66
N ALA A 305 8.86 14.39 -3.47
CA ALA A 305 9.36 13.62 -2.33
C ALA A 305 8.29 12.69 -1.72
N GLY A 306 7.32 12.24 -2.51
CA GLY A 306 6.19 11.44 -2.06
C GLY A 306 4.92 12.27 -1.86
N SER A 307 3.87 11.65 -1.34
CA SER A 307 2.52 12.21 -1.29
C SER A 307 2.05 12.57 0.12
N VAL A 308 0.82 13.09 0.17
CA VAL A 308 0.02 13.26 1.39
C VAL A 308 -1.37 12.62 1.21
N LEU A 309 -1.49 11.72 0.24
CA LEU A 309 -2.71 11.07 -0.14
C LEU A 309 -3.27 10.24 1.03
N LYS A 310 -4.59 10.24 1.18
CA LYS A 310 -5.31 9.27 1.98
C LYS A 310 -5.86 8.17 1.07
N LEU A 311 -5.71 6.92 1.45
CA LEU A 311 -6.01 5.80 0.53
C LEU A 311 -7.48 5.76 0.08
N ASN A 312 -8.42 6.10 0.96
CA ASN A 312 -9.84 6.24 0.59
C ASN A 312 -10.10 7.35 -0.44
N GLU A 313 -9.37 8.48 -0.33
CA GLU A 313 -9.42 9.55 -1.33
C GLU A 313 -8.83 9.07 -2.66
N GLY A 314 -7.76 8.25 -2.61
CA GLY A 314 -7.18 7.61 -3.81
C GLY A 314 -8.18 6.70 -4.52
N VAL A 315 -8.89 5.84 -3.78
CA VAL A 315 -9.97 5.00 -4.34
C VAL A 315 -11.02 5.86 -5.06
N TRP A 316 -11.46 6.94 -4.41
CA TRP A 316 -12.45 7.84 -4.98
C TRP A 316 -11.94 8.62 -6.19
N ASN A 317 -10.70 9.11 -6.14
CA ASN A 317 -10.04 9.77 -7.28
C ASN A 317 -9.98 8.86 -8.51
N ALA A 318 -9.60 7.59 -8.32
CA ALA A 318 -9.55 6.62 -9.40
C ALA A 318 -10.95 6.38 -10.01
N TYR A 319 -11.97 6.19 -9.18
CA TYR A 319 -13.36 6.01 -9.62
C TYR A 319 -13.90 7.23 -10.37
N GLN A 320 -13.67 8.44 -9.86
CA GLN A 320 -14.20 9.67 -10.46
C GLN A 320 -13.51 10.07 -11.78
N ASN A 321 -12.26 9.66 -11.98
CA ASN A 321 -11.44 10.10 -13.11
C ASN A 321 -11.13 8.97 -14.11
N SER A 322 -11.83 7.84 -14.04
CA SER A 322 -11.64 6.72 -14.96
C SER A 322 -12.96 5.94 -15.17
N ASP A 323 -12.94 4.96 -16.07
CA ASP A 323 -14.04 4.00 -16.27
C ASP A 323 -13.90 2.75 -15.38
N ILE A 324 -13.00 2.77 -14.39
CA ILE A 324 -12.78 1.64 -13.50
C ILE A 324 -13.99 1.53 -12.56
N PRO A 325 -14.70 0.39 -12.52
CA PRO A 325 -15.82 0.21 -11.60
C PRO A 325 -15.38 0.40 -10.14
N LEU A 326 -16.27 0.96 -9.30
CA LEU A 326 -15.93 1.24 -7.90
C LEU A 326 -15.41 0.00 -7.14
N TRP A 327 -16.02 -1.18 -7.37
CA TRP A 327 -15.53 -2.42 -6.73
C TRP A 327 -14.11 -2.80 -7.18
N GLU A 328 -13.71 -2.51 -8.42
CA GLU A 328 -12.32 -2.70 -8.87
C GLU A 328 -11.38 -1.66 -8.26
N CYS A 329 -11.80 -0.41 -8.11
CA CYS A 329 -11.01 0.60 -7.38
C CYS A 329 -10.79 0.17 -5.93
N VAL A 330 -11.82 -0.36 -5.26
CA VAL A 330 -11.71 -0.93 -3.90
C VAL A 330 -10.79 -2.14 -3.89
N ASN A 331 -10.92 -3.07 -4.85
CA ASN A 331 -10.00 -4.21 -4.97
C ASN A 331 -8.54 -3.77 -5.11
N CYS A 332 -8.29 -2.71 -5.88
CA CYS A 332 -6.92 -2.16 -6.03
C CYS A 332 -6.33 -1.63 -4.71
N ALA A 333 -7.16 -1.29 -3.74
CA ALA A 333 -6.74 -0.81 -2.41
C ALA A 333 -6.98 -1.83 -1.29
N SER A 334 -7.44 -3.05 -1.58
CA SER A 334 -7.78 -4.06 -0.57
C SER A 334 -7.36 -5.47 -0.99
N LEU A 335 -8.10 -6.13 -1.89
CA LEU A 335 -7.86 -7.52 -2.29
C LEU A 335 -6.56 -7.70 -3.07
N ASN A 336 -6.25 -6.78 -4.00
CA ASN A 336 -5.04 -6.87 -4.80
C ASN A 336 -3.76 -6.73 -3.96
N PRO A 337 -3.63 -5.70 -3.06
CA PRO A 337 -2.51 -5.60 -2.15
C PRO A 337 -2.43 -6.79 -1.18
N ALA A 338 -3.57 -7.32 -0.69
CA ALA A 338 -3.56 -8.53 0.13
C ALA A 338 -2.98 -9.74 -0.63
N ASN A 339 -3.35 -9.90 -1.90
CA ASN A 339 -2.81 -10.96 -2.76
C ASN A 339 -1.33 -10.75 -3.07
N ALA A 340 -0.89 -9.50 -3.30
CA ALA A 340 0.50 -9.16 -3.61
C ALA A 340 1.46 -9.60 -2.50
N ILE A 341 1.03 -9.55 -1.23
CA ILE A 341 1.83 -9.98 -0.07
C ILE A 341 1.41 -11.33 0.51
N GLY A 342 0.59 -12.11 -0.22
CA GLY A 342 0.26 -13.48 0.12
C GLY A 342 -0.78 -13.69 1.23
N ILE A 343 -1.54 -12.66 1.63
CA ILE A 343 -2.55 -12.73 2.69
C ILE A 343 -4.00 -12.67 2.18
N GLY A 344 -4.22 -12.72 0.88
CA GLY A 344 -5.56 -12.59 0.27
C GLY A 344 -6.56 -13.67 0.65
N LYS A 345 -6.11 -14.79 1.23
CA LYS A 345 -7.00 -15.84 1.79
C LYS A 345 -7.69 -15.40 3.08
N THR A 346 -7.11 -14.46 3.82
CA THR A 346 -7.62 -14.03 5.12
C THR A 346 -8.08 -12.58 5.15
N LYS A 347 -7.63 -11.72 4.21
CA LYS A 347 -7.92 -10.29 4.19
C LYS A 347 -8.30 -9.78 2.80
N GLY A 348 -8.78 -8.54 2.74
CA GLY A 348 -8.92 -7.75 1.52
C GLY A 348 -10.27 -7.87 0.81
N SER A 349 -11.21 -8.67 1.29
CA SER A 349 -12.59 -8.72 0.76
C SER A 349 -13.60 -9.14 1.82
N LEU A 350 -14.89 -8.90 1.56
CA LEU A 350 -16.00 -9.28 2.43
C LEU A 350 -16.50 -10.71 2.15
N GLU A 351 -15.60 -11.61 1.79
CA GLU A 351 -15.91 -13.01 1.55
C GLU A 351 -15.92 -13.80 2.87
N LYS A 352 -16.82 -14.77 2.98
CA LYS A 352 -16.99 -15.62 4.15
C LYS A 352 -15.68 -16.25 4.63
N GLY A 353 -15.44 -16.15 5.94
CA GLY A 353 -14.26 -16.72 6.62
C GLY A 353 -13.02 -15.83 6.62
N LYS A 354 -13.06 -14.67 5.95
CA LYS A 354 -11.99 -13.67 6.05
C LYS A 354 -12.16 -12.80 7.30
N ASP A 355 -11.08 -12.20 7.75
CA ASP A 355 -11.09 -11.27 8.89
C ASP A 355 -12.15 -10.18 8.66
N ALA A 356 -12.93 -9.86 9.67
CA ALA A 356 -13.93 -8.80 9.60
C ALA A 356 -13.29 -7.40 9.68
N ASP A 357 -12.49 -7.10 8.67
CA ASP A 357 -11.93 -5.77 8.40
C ASP A 357 -12.87 -5.05 7.45
N ILE A 358 -13.63 -4.09 7.97
CA ILE A 358 -14.76 -3.47 7.27
C ILE A 358 -14.69 -1.96 7.42
N ILE A 359 -15.02 -1.23 6.38
CA ILE A 359 -15.25 0.21 6.45
C ILE A 359 -16.69 0.54 6.06
N ILE A 360 -17.28 1.49 6.76
CA ILE A 360 -18.53 2.14 6.37
C ILE A 360 -18.18 3.56 5.95
N THR A 361 -18.63 3.95 4.75
CA THR A 361 -18.33 5.26 4.17
C THR A 361 -19.62 6.01 3.82
N ASP A 362 -19.49 7.29 3.51
CA ASP A 362 -20.57 8.03 2.84
C ASP A 362 -20.58 7.77 1.31
N GLU A 363 -21.43 8.49 0.59
CA GLU A 363 -21.62 8.33 -0.86
C GLU A 363 -20.42 8.82 -1.71
N VAL A 364 -19.50 9.58 -1.12
CA VAL A 364 -18.24 10.04 -1.75
C VAL A 364 -17.01 9.33 -1.18
N PHE A 365 -17.22 8.15 -0.61
CA PHE A 365 -16.19 7.32 -0.02
C PHE A 365 -15.44 7.93 1.18
N GLY A 366 -16.04 8.93 1.84
CA GLY A 366 -15.57 9.49 3.11
C GLY A 366 -15.85 8.51 4.26
N VAL A 367 -14.81 8.07 4.97
CA VAL A 367 -14.92 7.06 6.02
C VAL A 367 -15.73 7.57 7.21
N LYS A 368 -16.71 6.78 7.64
CA LYS A 368 -17.55 6.99 8.83
C LYS A 368 -17.15 6.07 9.97
N GLN A 369 -16.94 4.79 9.67
CA GLN A 369 -16.51 3.80 10.65
C GLN A 369 -15.45 2.89 10.05
N THR A 370 -14.51 2.46 10.88
CA THR A 370 -13.53 1.43 10.57
C THR A 370 -13.57 0.34 11.62
N ILE A 371 -13.81 -0.88 11.18
CA ILE A 371 -13.91 -2.09 11.99
C ILE A 371 -12.71 -2.97 11.62
N ILE A 372 -11.99 -3.47 12.62
CA ILE A 372 -10.83 -4.36 12.43
C ILE A 372 -11.03 -5.61 13.28
N SER A 373 -11.00 -6.78 12.66
CA SER A 373 -11.28 -8.08 13.30
C SER A 373 -12.59 -8.04 14.11
N GLY A 374 -13.66 -7.45 13.52
CA GLY A 374 -14.99 -7.34 14.12
C GLY A 374 -15.16 -6.28 15.20
N GLU A 375 -14.10 -5.54 15.55
CA GLU A 375 -14.14 -4.48 16.58
C GLU A 375 -14.10 -3.09 15.94
N LEU A 376 -15.01 -2.21 16.37
CA LEU A 376 -15.04 -0.81 15.97
C LEU A 376 -13.78 -0.10 16.52
N ARG A 377 -12.96 0.44 15.62
CA ARG A 377 -11.69 1.13 15.93
C ARG A 377 -11.73 2.62 15.66
N PHE A 378 -12.60 3.05 14.76
CA PHE A 378 -12.79 4.46 14.41
C PHE A 378 -14.26 4.72 14.10
N GLU A 379 -14.78 5.85 14.61
CA GLU A 379 -16.08 6.41 14.29
C GLU A 379 -15.95 7.94 14.24
N LYS A 380 -16.53 8.54 13.15
CA LYS A 380 -16.50 9.98 12.87
C LYS A 380 -17.72 10.67 13.43
#